data_4225613c66551436dcd8a0fa308b30c5
#
_entry.id   4225613c66551436dcd8a0fa308b30c5
#
_cell.length_a   1.000
_cell.length_b   1.000
_cell.length_c   1.000
_cell.angle_alpha   90.00
_cell.angle_beta   90.00
_cell.angle_gamma   90.00
#
_symmetry.space_group_name_H-M   'P 1'
#
loop_
_entity.id
_entity.type
_entity.pdbx_description
1 polymer ?
#
loop_
_entity_poly.entity_id
_entity_poly.type
_entity_poly.pdbx_seq_one_letter_code
_entity_poly.pdbx_strand_id
1 'polypeptide(L)'
;MLLAHPGFVPDARSAASSRGVPGIRILPLNVANESTEASDFEAGAIAATPNIIEALTKPLTADEKSPKPIDDKLPRIAFQGNYEAVNRFYYRNGWTDGLPIVPPTEEAVAEMLTGIDLPADHVVAKVIPRLGKATVEKIAINAVMAGALPTHMPVLVAAVEALADQKTRFDTFEVSTGSWAPFFAINGPIRHDIHINFSSGTFSPGDIANSAIGRAVGLIVKNIGGARKAIEDMGVIGNPSKYSLVIGENEEESPWESLQVERGFKNEDNTLTVFFPNSFMQSVPMGTSADGIAQSLANLQPWSMSCLIVIPSHAKILADAGWTKERLKQFVLENAPGRIPAGKEQNANASEVLSAPPRASNTEELMVLVAGGPGAWMATLRSVGGIQNSFVTKKIELPRNWEGLVKKYRNIVPVYAEY
;
A
#
# COMPACT_ATOMS: atom_id res chain seq x y z
N MET A 1 19.74 -24.14 3.30
CA MET A 1 18.50 -24.89 2.99
C MET A 1 17.30 -24.12 3.52
N LEU A 2 16.18 -24.18 2.84
CA LEU A 2 14.90 -23.60 3.23
C LEU A 2 13.83 -24.68 3.20
N LEU A 3 12.97 -24.72 4.20
CA LEU A 3 11.75 -25.55 4.20
C LEU A 3 10.57 -24.64 3.84
N ALA A 4 9.74 -25.05 2.92
CA ALA A 4 8.59 -24.28 2.49
C ALA A 4 7.38 -25.19 2.23
N HIS A 5 6.19 -24.75 2.62
CA HIS A 5 4.97 -25.40 2.14
C HIS A 5 4.95 -25.43 0.60
N PRO A 6 4.44 -26.48 -0.07
CA PRO A 6 4.46 -26.58 -1.52
C PRO A 6 3.94 -25.33 -2.25
N GLY A 7 2.89 -24.70 -1.73
CA GLY A 7 2.32 -23.46 -2.27
C GLY A 7 3.26 -22.25 -2.24
N PHE A 8 4.25 -22.24 -1.34
CA PHE A 8 5.24 -21.15 -1.19
C PHE A 8 6.59 -21.43 -1.85
N VAL A 9 6.77 -22.58 -2.49
CA VAL A 9 8.04 -22.91 -3.19
C VAL A 9 8.36 -21.93 -4.32
N PRO A 10 7.41 -21.48 -5.15
CA PRO A 10 7.68 -20.48 -6.17
C PRO A 10 8.17 -19.15 -5.59
N ASP A 11 7.56 -18.67 -4.52
CA ASP A 11 7.99 -17.45 -3.80
C ASP A 11 9.39 -17.63 -3.19
N ALA A 12 9.62 -18.75 -2.50
CA ALA A 12 10.90 -19.07 -1.91
C ALA A 12 12.03 -19.07 -2.95
N ARG A 13 11.80 -19.60 -4.17
CA ARG A 13 12.74 -19.56 -5.29
C ARG A 13 12.99 -18.13 -5.79
N SER A 14 11.93 -17.36 -5.94
CA SER A 14 12.01 -15.96 -6.36
C SER A 14 12.78 -15.12 -5.33
N ALA A 15 12.48 -15.27 -4.04
CA ALA A 15 13.18 -14.62 -2.94
C ALA A 15 14.67 -15.00 -2.90
N ALA A 16 14.99 -16.28 -3.04
CA ALA A 16 16.37 -16.77 -3.08
C ALA A 16 17.15 -16.14 -4.24
N SER A 17 16.55 -16.10 -5.43
CA SER A 17 17.16 -15.49 -6.62
C SER A 17 17.43 -13.99 -6.42
N SER A 18 16.44 -13.23 -5.95
CA SER A 18 16.55 -11.78 -5.73
C SER A 18 17.54 -11.41 -4.63
N ARG A 19 17.77 -12.31 -3.67
CA ARG A 19 18.73 -12.14 -2.57
C ARG A 19 20.14 -12.65 -2.92
N GLY A 20 20.37 -13.08 -4.16
CA GLY A 20 21.69 -13.52 -4.64
C GLY A 20 22.11 -14.93 -4.20
N VAL A 21 21.14 -15.74 -3.75
CA VAL A 21 21.37 -17.14 -3.36
C VAL A 21 20.47 -18.13 -4.12
N PRO A 22 20.40 -18.03 -5.48
CA PRO A 22 19.47 -18.82 -6.28
C PRO A 22 19.72 -20.33 -6.20
N GLY A 23 20.92 -20.76 -5.80
CA GLY A 23 21.30 -22.17 -5.59
C GLY A 23 20.92 -22.75 -4.22
N ILE A 24 20.20 -21.99 -3.37
CA ILE A 24 19.77 -22.51 -2.06
C ILE A 24 18.79 -23.69 -2.26
N ARG A 25 19.02 -24.79 -1.51
CA ARG A 25 18.11 -25.94 -1.51
C ARG A 25 16.81 -25.59 -0.86
N ILE A 26 15.69 -25.76 -1.59
CA ILE A 26 14.33 -25.54 -1.09
C ILE A 26 13.62 -26.89 -1.10
N LEU A 27 13.23 -27.35 0.08
CA LEU A 27 12.51 -28.59 0.25
C LEU A 27 11.03 -28.29 0.51
N PRO A 28 10.13 -28.84 -0.32
CA PRO A 28 8.71 -28.80 -0.01
C PRO A 28 8.43 -29.61 1.27
N LEU A 29 7.81 -28.98 2.24
CA LEU A 29 7.37 -29.61 3.47
C LEU A 29 5.85 -29.73 3.43
N ASN A 30 5.37 -30.96 3.24
CA ASN A 30 3.93 -31.23 3.15
C ASN A 30 3.39 -31.45 4.57
N VAL A 31 3.31 -30.37 5.32
CA VAL A 31 2.64 -30.30 6.63
C VAL A 31 1.37 -29.48 6.49
N ALA A 32 0.41 -29.70 7.34
CA ALA A 32 -0.79 -28.89 7.37
C ALA A 32 -0.43 -27.40 7.64
N ASN A 33 -1.29 -26.49 7.18
CA ASN A 33 -1.01 -25.07 7.22
C ASN A 33 -1.35 -24.39 8.57
N GLU A 34 -1.23 -23.10 8.63
CA GLU A 34 -1.17 -22.22 9.83
C GLU A 34 -2.27 -22.44 10.90
N SER A 35 -3.38 -23.10 10.58
CA SER A 35 -4.50 -23.35 11.50
C SER A 35 -4.51 -24.74 12.11
N THR A 36 -3.45 -25.53 11.95
CA THR A 36 -3.44 -26.95 12.31
C THR A 36 -2.82 -27.20 13.66
N GLU A 37 -3.32 -28.19 14.40
CA GLU A 37 -2.77 -28.60 15.70
C GLU A 37 -1.37 -29.19 15.57
N ALA A 38 -0.59 -29.13 16.64
CA ALA A 38 0.79 -29.62 16.66
C ALA A 38 0.92 -31.08 16.20
N SER A 39 -0.06 -31.91 16.50
CA SER A 39 -0.13 -33.34 16.09
C SER A 39 -0.07 -33.52 14.57
N ASP A 40 -0.64 -32.58 13.80
CA ASP A 40 -0.68 -32.65 12.34
C ASP A 40 0.68 -32.38 11.71
N PHE A 41 1.53 -31.61 12.41
CA PHE A 41 2.90 -31.35 11.97
C PHE A 41 3.84 -32.54 12.20
N GLU A 42 3.62 -33.33 13.26
CA GLU A 42 4.55 -34.36 13.68
C GLU A 42 4.76 -35.43 12.59
N ALA A 43 3.68 -35.95 12.02
CA ALA A 43 3.76 -36.94 10.95
C ALA A 43 4.47 -36.42 9.70
N GLY A 44 4.17 -35.18 9.30
CA GLY A 44 4.81 -34.54 8.15
C GLY A 44 6.28 -34.23 8.39
N ALA A 45 6.66 -33.78 9.59
CA ALA A 45 8.04 -33.52 9.98
C ALA A 45 8.88 -34.80 10.02
N ILE A 46 8.34 -35.87 10.59
CA ILE A 46 8.99 -37.19 10.61
C ILE A 46 9.24 -37.70 9.18
N ALA A 47 8.22 -37.60 8.31
CA ALA A 47 8.33 -38.05 6.92
C ALA A 47 9.36 -37.20 6.12
N ALA A 48 9.54 -35.92 6.44
CA ALA A 48 10.48 -35.02 5.78
C ALA A 48 11.92 -35.17 6.27
N THR A 49 12.14 -35.73 7.47
CA THR A 49 13.45 -35.80 8.12
C THR A 49 14.56 -36.41 7.26
N PRO A 50 14.36 -37.54 6.54
CA PRO A 50 15.40 -38.11 5.66
C PRO A 50 15.83 -37.13 4.56
N ASN A 51 14.89 -36.45 3.92
CA ASN A 51 15.15 -35.47 2.86
C ASN A 51 15.88 -34.23 3.41
N ILE A 52 15.55 -33.81 4.63
CA ILE A 52 16.24 -32.72 5.33
C ILE A 52 17.70 -33.08 5.59
N ILE A 53 17.96 -34.28 6.11
CA ILE A 53 19.31 -34.77 6.36
C ILE A 53 20.10 -34.86 5.05
N GLU A 54 19.52 -35.43 4.00
CA GLU A 54 20.17 -35.50 2.68
C GLU A 54 20.50 -34.11 2.15
N ALA A 55 19.57 -33.15 2.20
CA ALA A 55 19.78 -31.80 1.72
C ALA A 55 20.86 -31.03 2.51
N LEU A 56 21.06 -31.35 3.78
CA LEU A 56 22.08 -30.74 4.64
C LEU A 56 23.46 -31.37 4.43
N THR A 57 23.53 -32.67 4.14
CA THR A 57 24.78 -33.44 4.16
C THR A 57 25.33 -33.70 2.76
N LYS A 58 24.48 -33.79 1.74
CA LYS A 58 24.91 -34.03 0.34
C LYS A 58 25.75 -32.85 -0.17
N PRO A 59 26.91 -33.13 -0.79
CA PRO A 59 27.72 -32.08 -1.40
C PRO A 59 26.93 -31.21 -2.39
N LEU A 60 27.26 -29.91 -2.41
CA LEU A 60 26.64 -28.99 -3.39
C LEU A 60 27.07 -29.35 -4.81
N THR A 61 26.13 -29.33 -5.75
CA THR A 61 26.41 -29.47 -7.20
C THR A 61 27.15 -28.24 -7.71
N ALA A 62 27.67 -28.29 -8.94
CA ALA A 62 28.34 -27.18 -9.59
C ALA A 62 27.39 -25.98 -9.75
N ASP A 63 26.13 -26.23 -10.16
CA ASP A 63 25.12 -25.19 -10.35
C ASP A 63 24.66 -24.58 -9.02
N GLU A 64 24.61 -25.36 -7.93
CA GLU A 64 24.30 -24.83 -6.59
C GLU A 64 25.44 -23.94 -6.06
N LYS A 65 26.70 -24.24 -6.38
CA LYS A 65 27.88 -23.45 -5.98
C LYS A 65 28.04 -22.17 -6.80
N SER A 66 27.73 -22.23 -8.08
CA SER A 66 27.90 -21.12 -9.02
C SER A 66 26.73 -21.06 -9.99
N PRO A 67 25.56 -20.60 -9.50
CA PRO A 67 24.37 -20.49 -10.34
C PRO A 67 24.59 -19.46 -11.44
N LYS A 68 24.10 -19.77 -12.64
CA LYS A 68 24.23 -18.87 -13.79
C LYS A 68 23.40 -17.61 -13.53
N PRO A 69 23.95 -16.40 -13.80
CA PRO A 69 23.17 -15.17 -13.76
C PRO A 69 22.02 -15.25 -14.76
N ILE A 70 20.85 -14.75 -14.36
CA ILE A 70 19.73 -14.54 -15.28
C ILE A 70 20.05 -13.25 -16.04
N ASP A 71 20.21 -13.32 -17.36
CA ASP A 71 20.34 -12.13 -18.21
C ASP A 71 18.94 -11.65 -18.62
N ASP A 72 18.41 -10.69 -17.86
CA ASP A 72 17.09 -10.10 -18.08
C ASP A 72 17.14 -8.82 -18.94
N LYS A 73 18.11 -8.67 -19.82
CA LYS A 73 18.18 -7.52 -20.73
C LYS A 73 17.06 -7.58 -21.76
N LEU A 74 15.97 -6.91 -21.46
CA LEU A 74 14.91 -6.68 -22.43
C LEU A 74 15.34 -5.59 -23.44
N PRO A 75 14.94 -5.72 -24.72
CA PRO A 75 15.15 -4.66 -25.70
C PRO A 75 14.35 -3.43 -25.29
N ARG A 76 14.84 -2.23 -25.64
CA ARG A 76 14.15 -0.96 -25.34
C ARG A 76 12.74 -0.94 -25.93
N ILE A 77 12.54 -1.46 -27.14
CA ILE A 77 11.24 -1.67 -27.77
C ILE A 77 10.90 -3.16 -27.66
N ALA A 78 9.98 -3.49 -26.78
CA ALA A 78 9.57 -4.87 -26.51
C ALA A 78 8.59 -5.41 -27.57
N PHE A 79 7.76 -4.54 -28.16
CA PHE A 79 6.73 -4.93 -29.11
C PHE A 79 6.28 -3.75 -29.99
N GLN A 80 5.89 -4.04 -31.24
CA GLN A 80 5.26 -3.09 -32.15
C GLN A 80 3.95 -3.67 -32.67
N GLY A 81 2.88 -2.86 -32.65
CA GLY A 81 1.58 -3.27 -33.11
C GLY A 81 0.51 -2.19 -32.87
N ASN A 82 -0.71 -2.47 -33.25
CA ASN A 82 -1.83 -1.62 -32.91
C ASN A 82 -2.18 -1.71 -31.41
N TYR A 83 -3.02 -0.82 -30.93
CA TYR A 83 -3.42 -0.72 -29.51
C TYR A 83 -3.86 -2.07 -28.92
N GLU A 84 -4.71 -2.81 -29.65
CA GLU A 84 -5.23 -4.10 -29.18
C GLU A 84 -4.12 -5.16 -29.08
N ALA A 85 -3.23 -5.24 -30.07
CA ALA A 85 -2.12 -6.16 -30.08
C ALA A 85 -1.12 -5.87 -28.94
N VAL A 86 -0.83 -4.59 -28.68
CA VAL A 86 0.02 -4.15 -27.57
C VAL A 86 -0.61 -4.59 -26.23
N ASN A 87 -1.90 -4.30 -26.00
CA ASN A 87 -2.57 -4.70 -24.76
C ASN A 87 -2.56 -6.23 -24.54
N ARG A 88 -2.81 -7.02 -25.58
CA ARG A 88 -2.72 -8.49 -25.52
C ARG A 88 -1.30 -8.97 -25.22
N PHE A 89 -0.29 -8.34 -25.80
CA PHE A 89 1.12 -8.66 -25.56
C PHE A 89 1.49 -8.39 -24.09
N TYR A 90 1.18 -7.21 -23.56
CA TYR A 90 1.43 -6.86 -22.16
C TYR A 90 0.70 -7.79 -21.19
N TYR A 91 -0.57 -8.09 -21.46
CA TYR A 91 -1.34 -9.01 -20.63
C TYR A 91 -0.73 -10.42 -20.58
N ARG A 92 -0.34 -10.98 -21.74
CA ARG A 92 0.28 -12.31 -21.84
C ARG A 92 1.63 -12.40 -21.13
N ASN A 93 2.38 -11.30 -21.11
CA ASN A 93 3.64 -11.22 -20.36
C ASN A 93 3.45 -10.95 -18.86
N GLY A 94 2.20 -10.79 -18.40
CA GLY A 94 1.91 -10.52 -17.00
C GLY A 94 2.31 -9.11 -16.54
N TRP A 95 2.43 -8.16 -17.47
CA TRP A 95 2.86 -6.79 -17.18
C TRP A 95 1.70 -5.83 -16.91
N THR A 96 0.45 -6.30 -16.93
CA THR A 96 -0.73 -5.51 -16.56
C THR A 96 -1.34 -6.01 -15.26
N ASP A 97 -2.23 -5.21 -14.70
CA ASP A 97 -3.10 -5.54 -13.57
C ASP A 97 -4.39 -6.28 -13.97
N GLY A 98 -4.52 -6.67 -15.24
CA GLY A 98 -5.72 -7.28 -15.82
C GLY A 98 -6.59 -6.27 -16.58
N LEU A 99 -6.35 -4.97 -16.42
CA LEU A 99 -7.03 -3.91 -17.16
C LEU A 99 -6.20 -3.50 -18.39
N PRO A 100 -6.84 -2.91 -19.42
CA PRO A 100 -6.13 -2.29 -20.53
C PRO A 100 -5.17 -1.20 -20.04
N ILE A 101 -4.05 -1.05 -20.74
CA ILE A 101 -3.05 -0.04 -20.44
C ILE A 101 -2.96 0.99 -21.56
N VAL A 102 -2.53 2.20 -21.22
CA VAL A 102 -2.03 3.14 -22.22
C VAL A 102 -0.64 2.67 -22.66
N PRO A 103 -0.39 2.42 -23.95
CA PRO A 103 0.94 1.97 -24.39
C PRO A 103 2.03 2.99 -24.03
N PRO A 104 3.08 2.58 -23.32
CA PRO A 104 4.17 3.46 -22.94
C PRO A 104 5.14 3.64 -24.12
N THR A 105 4.72 4.42 -25.11
CA THR A 105 5.59 4.78 -26.25
C THR A 105 6.70 5.70 -25.79
N GLU A 106 7.77 5.84 -26.61
CA GLU A 106 8.89 6.72 -26.27
C GLU A 106 8.43 8.17 -26.08
N GLU A 107 7.48 8.64 -26.90
CA GLU A 107 6.92 9.98 -26.80
C GLU A 107 6.09 10.17 -25.52
N ALA A 108 5.24 9.20 -25.18
CA ALA A 108 4.42 9.27 -23.97
C ALA A 108 5.28 9.24 -22.69
N VAL A 109 6.34 8.43 -22.71
CA VAL A 109 7.30 8.38 -21.58
C VAL A 109 8.12 9.67 -21.50
N ALA A 110 8.55 10.22 -22.63
CA ALA A 110 9.25 11.51 -22.65
C ALA A 110 8.36 12.65 -22.13
N GLU A 111 7.07 12.67 -22.50
CA GLU A 111 6.10 13.62 -21.94
C GLU A 111 5.94 13.42 -20.44
N MET A 112 5.78 12.19 -19.97
CA MET A 112 5.65 11.86 -18.53
C MET A 112 6.85 12.35 -17.72
N LEU A 113 8.07 12.20 -18.25
CA LEU A 113 9.30 12.64 -17.62
C LEU A 113 9.40 14.17 -17.44
N THR A 114 8.61 14.96 -18.16
CA THR A 114 8.54 16.43 -17.92
C THR A 114 8.00 16.77 -16.52
N GLY A 115 7.35 15.83 -15.84
CA GLY A 115 6.77 15.99 -14.52
C GLY A 115 7.79 15.94 -13.36
N ILE A 116 9.07 15.75 -13.64
CA ILE A 116 10.11 15.64 -12.61
C ILE A 116 11.45 16.19 -13.11
N ASP A 117 12.24 16.81 -12.25
CA ASP A 117 13.59 17.34 -12.60
C ASP A 117 14.69 16.27 -12.46
N LEU A 118 14.41 15.11 -11.87
CA LEU A 118 15.39 14.06 -11.70
C LEU A 118 15.76 13.41 -13.05
N PRO A 119 17.03 13.00 -13.25
CA PRO A 119 17.44 12.26 -14.44
C PRO A 119 16.64 10.95 -14.62
N ALA A 120 16.41 10.54 -15.87
CA ALA A 120 15.61 9.35 -16.19
C ALA A 120 16.20 8.05 -15.60
N ASP A 121 17.52 7.95 -15.50
CA ASP A 121 18.26 6.83 -14.93
C ASP A 121 18.48 6.90 -13.42
N HIS A 122 18.07 8.01 -12.78
CA HIS A 122 18.15 8.17 -11.32
C HIS A 122 17.35 7.06 -10.64
N VAL A 123 17.99 6.32 -9.75
CA VAL A 123 17.35 5.25 -8.97
C VAL A 123 16.72 5.84 -7.72
N VAL A 124 15.40 5.95 -7.71
CA VAL A 124 14.64 6.43 -6.55
C VAL A 124 14.74 5.45 -5.38
N ALA A 125 14.50 4.16 -5.65
CA ALA A 125 14.59 3.12 -4.64
C ALA A 125 14.74 1.72 -5.27
N LYS A 126 14.98 0.73 -4.40
CA LYS A 126 14.78 -0.68 -4.75
C LYS A 126 13.43 -1.13 -4.23
N VAL A 127 12.57 -1.58 -5.13
CA VAL A 127 11.21 -2.02 -4.80
C VAL A 127 11.20 -3.53 -4.55
N ILE A 128 10.59 -3.89 -3.42
CA ILE A 128 10.39 -5.30 -3.06
C ILE A 128 9.23 -5.90 -3.91
N PRO A 129 9.10 -7.25 -3.97
CA PRO A 129 9.89 -8.26 -3.24
C PRO A 129 11.23 -8.62 -3.91
N ARG A 130 11.38 -8.40 -5.22
CA ARG A 130 12.58 -8.82 -5.98
C ARG A 130 13.70 -7.78 -6.02
N LEU A 131 13.56 -6.67 -5.30
CA LEU A 131 14.55 -5.58 -5.18
C LEU A 131 14.88 -4.90 -6.53
N GLY A 132 13.89 -4.80 -7.42
CA GLY A 132 14.03 -4.12 -8.70
C GLY A 132 14.37 -2.63 -8.51
N LYS A 133 15.30 -2.11 -9.31
CA LYS A 133 15.68 -0.69 -9.28
C LYS A 133 14.58 0.14 -9.94
N ALA A 134 13.86 0.95 -9.16
CA ALA A 134 12.90 1.92 -9.65
C ALA A 134 13.65 3.17 -10.11
N THR A 135 14.01 3.20 -11.39
CA THR A 135 14.49 4.43 -12.02
C THR A 135 13.31 5.35 -12.33
N VAL A 136 13.56 6.64 -12.46
CA VAL A 136 12.54 7.64 -12.83
C VAL A 136 11.87 7.25 -14.13
N GLU A 137 12.61 6.78 -15.14
CA GLU A 137 12.05 6.28 -16.41
C GLU A 137 11.12 5.08 -16.21
N LYS A 138 11.49 4.11 -15.38
CA LYS A 138 10.62 2.95 -15.11
C LYS A 138 9.35 3.34 -14.36
N ILE A 139 9.43 4.32 -13.46
CA ILE A 139 8.25 4.91 -12.80
C ILE A 139 7.37 5.56 -13.86
N ALA A 140 7.94 6.38 -14.76
CA ALA A 140 7.22 7.05 -15.84
C ALA A 140 6.53 6.05 -16.79
N ILE A 141 7.18 4.95 -17.17
CA ILE A 141 6.59 3.88 -17.98
C ILE A 141 5.32 3.34 -17.33
N ASN A 142 5.37 3.00 -16.04
CA ASN A 142 4.20 2.47 -15.32
C ASN A 142 3.13 3.55 -15.08
N ALA A 143 3.53 4.81 -14.93
CA ALA A 143 2.62 5.95 -14.84
C ALA A 143 1.82 6.12 -16.14
N VAL A 144 2.50 6.08 -17.32
CA VAL A 144 1.81 6.09 -18.63
C VAL A 144 0.85 4.91 -18.73
N MET A 145 1.31 3.71 -18.41
CA MET A 145 0.46 2.50 -18.47
C MET A 145 -0.81 2.64 -17.63
N ALA A 146 -0.74 3.31 -16.49
CA ALA A 146 -1.87 3.56 -15.61
C ALA A 146 -2.81 4.67 -16.11
N GLY A 147 -2.41 5.48 -17.09
CA GLY A 147 -3.14 6.66 -17.55
C GLY A 147 -2.90 7.90 -16.66
N ALA A 148 -1.79 7.95 -15.92
CA ALA A 148 -1.41 9.10 -15.14
C ALA A 148 -1.02 10.29 -16.02
N LEU A 149 -1.03 11.49 -15.44
CA LEU A 149 -0.56 12.72 -16.07
C LEU A 149 0.85 13.06 -15.58
N PRO A 150 1.64 13.84 -16.33
CA PRO A 150 2.95 14.32 -15.88
C PRO A 150 2.92 15.02 -14.52
N THR A 151 1.86 15.73 -14.19
CA THR A 151 1.65 16.34 -12.87
C THR A 151 1.55 15.34 -11.71
N HIS A 152 1.37 14.05 -11.99
CA HIS A 152 1.35 13.00 -10.95
C HIS A 152 2.74 12.43 -10.63
N MET A 153 3.76 12.71 -11.47
CA MET A 153 5.11 12.14 -11.27
C MET A 153 5.74 12.49 -9.91
N PRO A 154 5.63 13.72 -9.38
CA PRO A 154 6.17 14.04 -8.06
C PRO A 154 5.55 13.17 -6.95
N VAL A 155 4.26 12.92 -7.02
CA VAL A 155 3.54 12.05 -6.07
C VAL A 155 4.01 10.61 -6.20
N LEU A 156 4.20 10.11 -7.42
CA LEU A 156 4.67 8.73 -7.66
C LEU A 156 6.09 8.50 -7.17
N VAL A 157 6.98 9.48 -7.33
CA VAL A 157 8.35 9.41 -6.79
C VAL A 157 8.29 9.34 -5.25
N ALA A 158 7.55 10.26 -4.60
CA ALA A 158 7.36 10.25 -3.16
C ALA A 158 6.71 8.94 -2.65
N ALA A 159 5.77 8.36 -3.41
CA ALA A 159 5.16 7.08 -3.08
C ALA A 159 6.19 5.93 -3.11
N VAL A 160 7.05 5.88 -4.12
CA VAL A 160 8.13 4.88 -4.21
C VAL A 160 9.13 5.03 -3.07
N GLU A 161 9.50 6.25 -2.71
CA GLU A 161 10.36 6.53 -1.55
C GLU A 161 9.70 6.10 -0.23
N ALA A 162 8.40 6.37 -0.08
CA ALA A 162 7.64 5.98 1.09
C ALA A 162 7.55 4.45 1.22
N LEU A 163 7.25 3.72 0.14
CA LEU A 163 7.20 2.26 0.13
C LEU A 163 8.55 1.62 0.46
N ALA A 164 9.65 2.25 0.06
CA ALA A 164 11.01 1.75 0.33
C ALA A 164 11.51 2.06 1.74
N ASP A 165 10.83 2.89 2.51
CA ASP A 165 11.18 3.19 3.89
C ASP A 165 10.94 1.96 4.78
N GLN A 166 11.98 1.52 5.50
CA GLN A 166 11.92 0.31 6.32
C GLN A 166 10.84 0.37 7.42
N LYS A 167 10.45 1.56 7.87
CA LYS A 167 9.41 1.76 8.89
C LYS A 167 8.03 1.32 8.41
N THR A 168 7.81 1.28 7.09
CA THR A 168 6.54 0.81 6.52
C THR A 168 6.34 -0.69 6.65
N ARG A 169 7.40 -1.46 6.78
CA ARG A 169 7.37 -2.92 6.72
C ARG A 169 6.71 -3.46 5.45
N PHE A 170 6.82 -2.71 4.36
CA PHE A 170 6.26 -3.10 3.06
C PHE A 170 6.82 -4.45 2.59
N ASP A 171 8.06 -4.77 2.96
CA ASP A 171 8.71 -6.07 2.73
C ASP A 171 7.93 -7.26 3.30
N THR A 172 7.11 -7.04 4.31
CA THR A 172 6.24 -8.06 4.90
C THR A 172 4.82 -7.97 4.34
N PHE A 173 4.29 -6.76 4.20
CA PHE A 173 2.90 -6.57 3.75
C PHE A 173 2.66 -7.03 2.31
N GLU A 174 3.61 -6.79 1.40
CA GLU A 174 3.43 -7.12 -0.02
C GLU A 174 3.39 -8.63 -0.27
N VAL A 175 4.23 -9.38 0.41
CA VAL A 175 4.33 -10.84 0.21
C VAL A 175 3.39 -11.64 1.13
N SER A 176 2.64 -10.97 1.99
CA SER A 176 1.84 -11.61 3.01
C SER A 176 0.57 -12.28 2.47
N THR A 177 0.14 -13.34 3.16
CA THR A 177 -1.15 -14.00 2.93
C THR A 177 -2.35 -13.13 3.33
N GLY A 178 -2.16 -12.08 4.13
CA GLY A 178 -3.20 -11.20 4.66
C GLY A 178 -3.72 -10.13 3.69
N SER A 179 -3.15 -9.99 2.51
CA SER A 179 -3.64 -9.13 1.41
C SER A 179 -3.76 -7.65 1.76
N TRP A 180 -2.71 -7.03 2.30
CA TRP A 180 -2.68 -5.59 2.53
C TRP A 180 -2.49 -4.81 1.22
N ALA A 181 -3.01 -3.58 1.19
CA ALA A 181 -2.85 -2.65 0.08
C ALA A 181 -2.30 -1.31 0.57
N PRO A 182 -1.43 -0.63 -0.18
CA PRO A 182 -0.98 0.70 0.21
C PRO A 182 -2.12 1.71 0.10
N PHE A 183 -2.39 2.42 1.21
CA PHE A 183 -3.23 3.59 1.25
C PHE A 183 -2.35 4.83 1.27
N PHE A 184 -2.71 5.83 0.46
CA PHE A 184 -2.01 7.11 0.42
C PHE A 184 -2.95 8.26 0.75
N ALA A 185 -2.59 9.05 1.76
CA ALA A 185 -3.19 10.34 2.05
C ALA A 185 -2.29 11.44 1.49
N ILE A 186 -2.86 12.32 0.67
CA ILE A 186 -2.16 13.45 0.04
C ILE A 186 -2.57 14.74 0.76
N ASN A 187 -1.58 15.53 1.12
CA ASN A 187 -1.77 16.81 1.79
C ASN A 187 -1.04 17.96 1.06
N GLY A 188 -1.48 19.17 1.36
CA GLY A 188 -0.87 20.40 0.84
C GLY A 188 -1.49 20.91 -0.46
N PRO A 189 -1.00 22.03 -0.98
CA PRO A 189 -1.56 22.71 -2.15
C PRO A 189 -1.66 21.85 -3.42
N ILE A 190 -0.78 20.86 -3.59
CA ILE A 190 -0.79 19.95 -4.74
C ILE A 190 -2.14 19.27 -4.96
N ARG A 191 -2.95 19.08 -3.91
CA ARG A 191 -4.27 18.46 -4.00
C ARG A 191 -5.16 19.19 -5.04
N HIS A 192 -5.12 20.51 -5.03
CA HIS A 192 -5.86 21.34 -5.98
C HIS A 192 -5.22 21.34 -7.37
N ASP A 193 -3.89 21.37 -7.42
CA ASP A 193 -3.14 21.44 -8.68
C ASP A 193 -3.37 20.23 -9.58
N ILE A 194 -3.54 19.06 -8.98
CA ILE A 194 -3.72 17.78 -9.70
C ILE A 194 -5.12 17.20 -9.56
N HIS A 195 -6.05 17.95 -8.95
CA HIS A 195 -7.44 17.53 -8.73
C HIS A 195 -7.56 16.18 -7.98
N ILE A 196 -6.84 16.03 -6.87
CA ILE A 196 -7.08 14.91 -5.94
C ILE A 196 -8.42 15.15 -5.26
N ASN A 197 -9.32 14.19 -5.37
CA ASN A 197 -10.58 14.23 -4.67
C ASN A 197 -10.38 13.96 -3.16
N PHE A 198 -10.86 14.86 -2.33
CA PHE A 198 -10.89 14.78 -0.86
C PHE A 198 -12.32 15.00 -0.30
N SER A 199 -13.29 15.25 -1.18
CA SER A 199 -14.68 15.54 -0.85
C SER A 199 -15.59 14.34 -1.19
N SER A 200 -16.80 14.61 -1.68
CA SER A 200 -17.80 13.59 -2.02
C SER A 200 -17.22 12.50 -2.93
N GLY A 201 -17.40 11.24 -2.52
CA GLY A 201 -16.94 10.12 -3.33
C GLY A 201 -15.43 9.93 -3.36
N THR A 202 -14.68 10.45 -2.38
CA THR A 202 -13.20 10.41 -2.37
C THR A 202 -12.60 9.01 -2.58
N PHE A 203 -13.31 7.94 -2.24
CA PHE A 203 -12.93 6.54 -2.52
C PHE A 203 -13.61 5.95 -3.76
N SER A 204 -14.45 6.73 -4.44
CA SER A 204 -15.17 6.26 -5.64
C SER A 204 -14.31 6.42 -6.89
N PRO A 205 -14.54 5.62 -7.94
CA PRO A 205 -13.93 5.86 -9.24
C PRO A 205 -14.49 7.12 -9.90
N GLY A 206 -13.64 7.84 -10.64
CA GLY A 206 -14.06 9.02 -11.40
C GLY A 206 -12.97 10.07 -11.55
N ASP A 207 -12.11 10.20 -10.55
CA ASP A 207 -11.03 11.18 -10.52
C ASP A 207 -9.72 10.55 -11.02
N ILE A 208 -9.11 11.17 -12.05
CA ILE A 208 -7.90 10.61 -12.69
C ILE A 208 -6.77 10.48 -11.67
N ALA A 209 -6.54 11.51 -10.85
CA ALA A 209 -5.43 11.52 -9.93
C ALA A 209 -5.56 10.39 -8.88
N ASN A 210 -6.73 10.27 -8.21
CA ASN A 210 -6.99 9.21 -7.23
C ASN A 210 -6.85 7.82 -7.84
N SER A 211 -7.38 7.63 -9.05
CA SER A 211 -7.37 6.35 -9.74
C SER A 211 -6.00 6.00 -10.32
N ALA A 212 -5.39 6.92 -11.09
CA ALA A 212 -4.17 6.63 -11.85
C ALA A 212 -2.93 6.56 -10.96
N ILE A 213 -2.83 7.37 -9.88
CA ILE A 213 -1.69 7.33 -8.96
C ILE A 213 -1.64 5.97 -8.26
N GLY A 214 -2.74 5.51 -7.67
CA GLY A 214 -2.76 4.22 -7.00
C GLY A 214 -2.52 3.05 -7.95
N ARG A 215 -3.13 3.09 -9.15
CA ARG A 215 -2.91 2.09 -10.20
C ARG A 215 -1.45 2.06 -10.66
N ALA A 216 -0.82 3.23 -10.85
CA ALA A 216 0.59 3.31 -11.22
C ALA A 216 1.49 2.68 -10.17
N VAL A 217 1.22 2.93 -8.88
CA VAL A 217 1.95 2.28 -7.77
C VAL A 217 1.78 0.76 -7.82
N GLY A 218 0.57 0.25 -8.02
CA GLY A 218 0.32 -1.19 -8.18
C GLY A 218 1.14 -1.80 -9.34
N LEU A 219 1.19 -1.12 -10.49
CA LEU A 219 2.00 -1.53 -11.64
C LEU A 219 3.50 -1.43 -11.35
N ILE A 220 3.97 -0.41 -10.63
CA ILE A 220 5.37 -0.25 -10.19
C ILE A 220 5.78 -1.43 -9.30
N VAL A 221 4.98 -1.75 -8.30
CA VAL A 221 5.24 -2.88 -7.38
C VAL A 221 5.26 -4.20 -8.15
N LYS A 222 4.34 -4.39 -9.09
CA LYS A 222 4.28 -5.58 -9.94
C LYS A 222 5.47 -5.66 -10.92
N ASN A 223 5.71 -4.62 -11.72
CA ASN A 223 6.62 -4.68 -12.86
C ASN A 223 8.08 -4.40 -12.47
N ILE A 224 8.31 -3.55 -11.50
CA ILE A 224 9.65 -3.21 -10.99
C ILE A 224 9.97 -4.07 -9.76
N GLY A 225 9.05 -4.13 -8.80
CA GLY A 225 9.19 -4.95 -7.61
C GLY A 225 9.11 -6.44 -7.88
N GLY A 226 8.38 -6.85 -8.91
CA GLY A 226 8.20 -8.24 -9.29
C GLY A 226 7.16 -8.98 -8.45
N ALA A 227 6.18 -8.27 -7.89
CA ALA A 227 5.08 -8.85 -7.12
C ALA A 227 4.03 -9.50 -8.04
N ARG A 228 4.26 -10.75 -8.41
CA ARG A 228 3.34 -11.52 -9.25
C ARG A 228 2.30 -12.23 -8.39
N LYS A 229 1.03 -12.11 -8.79
CA LYS A 229 -0.10 -12.77 -8.12
C LYS A 229 0.16 -14.27 -7.94
N ALA A 230 -0.04 -14.75 -6.72
CA ALA A 230 0.13 -16.14 -6.30
C ALA A 230 1.57 -16.69 -6.44
N ILE A 231 2.56 -15.79 -6.58
CA ILE A 231 3.98 -16.15 -6.55
C ILE A 231 4.66 -15.32 -5.45
N GLU A 232 4.84 -14.02 -5.66
CA GLU A 232 5.38 -13.11 -4.63
C GLU A 232 4.26 -12.39 -3.86
N ASP A 233 3.16 -12.04 -4.52
CA ASP A 233 1.94 -11.55 -3.86
C ASP A 233 1.08 -12.74 -3.46
N MET A 234 1.23 -13.19 -2.23
CA MET A 234 0.64 -14.43 -1.69
C MET A 234 -0.73 -14.23 -1.03
N GLY A 235 -1.36 -13.08 -1.22
CA GLY A 235 -2.67 -12.78 -0.65
C GLY A 235 -3.71 -13.88 -0.92
N VAL A 236 -4.19 -14.56 0.14
CA VAL A 236 -5.11 -15.73 0.01
C VAL A 236 -6.41 -15.34 -0.69
N ILE A 237 -6.98 -14.20 -0.31
CA ILE A 237 -8.22 -13.68 -0.92
C ILE A 237 -7.90 -12.57 -1.91
N GLY A 238 -6.82 -11.82 -1.69
CA GLY A 238 -6.51 -10.59 -2.41
C GLY A 238 -7.23 -9.38 -1.80
N ASN A 239 -6.95 -8.19 -2.35
CA ASN A 239 -7.52 -6.93 -1.88
C ASN A 239 -7.81 -6.02 -3.08
N PRO A 240 -9.07 -5.64 -3.34
CA PRO A 240 -9.43 -4.76 -4.45
C PRO A 240 -8.75 -3.38 -4.35
N SER A 241 -8.39 -2.92 -3.15
CA SER A 241 -7.68 -1.67 -2.94
C SER A 241 -6.26 -1.66 -3.54
N LYS A 242 -5.72 -2.82 -3.95
CA LYS A 242 -4.47 -2.89 -4.72
C LYS A 242 -4.58 -2.26 -6.12
N TYR A 243 -5.80 -2.03 -6.64
CA TYR A 243 -5.99 -1.25 -7.86
C TYR A 243 -5.76 0.24 -7.63
N SER A 244 -6.35 0.81 -6.57
CA SER A 244 -6.07 2.18 -6.10
C SER A 244 -6.68 2.39 -4.72
N LEU A 245 -5.98 3.11 -3.85
CA LEU A 245 -6.47 3.57 -2.56
C LEU A 245 -5.75 4.89 -2.21
N VAL A 246 -6.14 5.98 -2.86
CA VAL A 246 -5.51 7.30 -2.77
C VAL A 246 -6.58 8.36 -2.56
N ILE A 247 -6.41 9.22 -1.56
CA ILE A 247 -7.30 10.36 -1.29
C ILE A 247 -6.50 11.60 -0.89
N GLY A 248 -7.13 12.78 -0.99
CA GLY A 248 -6.68 13.98 -0.29
C GLY A 248 -7.31 14.09 1.10
N GLU A 249 -6.71 14.85 1.99
CA GLU A 249 -7.36 15.37 3.20
C GLU A 249 -8.14 16.65 2.86
N ASN A 250 -9.36 16.81 3.36
CA ASN A 250 -10.13 18.05 3.23
C ASN A 250 -9.65 19.05 4.30
N GLU A 251 -8.54 19.71 4.00
CA GLU A 251 -7.88 20.65 4.93
C GLU A 251 -8.69 21.92 5.12
N GLU A 252 -9.43 22.36 4.10
CA GLU A 252 -10.21 23.60 4.07
C GLU A 252 -11.41 23.54 5.01
N GLU A 253 -12.05 22.38 5.11
CA GLU A 253 -13.22 22.18 5.98
C GLU A 253 -12.84 21.47 7.29
N SER A 254 -11.57 21.13 7.51
CA SER A 254 -11.10 20.53 8.75
C SER A 254 -11.02 21.59 9.84
N PRO A 255 -11.64 21.37 11.02
CA PRO A 255 -11.45 22.26 12.16
C PRO A 255 -10.14 22.00 12.93
N TRP A 256 -9.38 21.00 12.52
CA TRP A 256 -8.13 20.57 13.13
C TRP A 256 -6.93 20.81 12.22
N GLU A 257 -5.75 20.75 12.79
CA GLU A 257 -4.52 20.72 12.00
C GLU A 257 -4.54 19.57 10.98
N SER A 258 -4.01 19.84 9.79
CA SER A 258 -3.87 18.83 8.75
C SER A 258 -2.84 17.75 9.11
N LEU A 259 -2.93 16.60 8.49
CA LEU A 259 -2.05 15.47 8.79
C LEU A 259 -0.57 15.82 8.61
N GLN A 260 -0.19 16.60 7.57
CA GLN A 260 1.21 16.96 7.37
C GLN A 260 1.76 17.78 8.54
N VAL A 261 0.96 18.69 9.11
CA VAL A 261 1.36 19.50 10.26
C VAL A 261 1.50 18.62 11.51
N GLU A 262 0.53 17.72 11.75
CA GLU A 262 0.62 16.70 12.81
C GLU A 262 1.88 15.82 12.68
N ARG A 263 2.36 15.60 11.43
CA ARG A 263 3.58 14.82 11.13
C ARG A 263 4.86 15.66 11.11
N GLY A 264 4.80 16.93 11.48
CA GLY A 264 5.96 17.83 11.62
C GLY A 264 6.37 18.57 10.35
N PHE A 265 5.55 18.56 9.31
CA PHE A 265 5.75 19.37 8.11
C PHE A 265 5.02 20.72 8.24
N LYS A 266 5.31 21.64 7.34
CA LYS A 266 4.61 22.91 7.30
C LYS A 266 3.30 22.81 6.52
N ASN A 267 2.42 23.75 6.76
CA ASN A 267 1.11 23.79 6.09
C ASN A 267 1.20 23.99 4.57
N GLU A 268 2.26 24.66 4.11
CA GLU A 268 2.56 24.86 2.69
C GLU A 268 3.31 23.69 2.02
N ASP A 269 3.77 22.70 2.79
CA ASP A 269 4.45 21.54 2.22
C ASP A 269 3.44 20.58 1.57
N ASN A 270 3.82 20.04 0.43
CA ASN A 270 3.10 18.94 -0.19
C ASN A 270 3.63 17.62 0.35
N THR A 271 2.75 16.76 0.85
CA THR A 271 3.17 15.49 1.45
C THR A 271 2.29 14.32 1.04
N LEU A 272 2.87 13.13 1.13
CA LEU A 272 2.20 11.86 0.98
C LEU A 272 2.45 11.01 2.22
N THR A 273 1.38 10.53 2.85
CA THR A 273 1.46 9.59 3.99
C THR A 273 0.95 8.23 3.57
N VAL A 274 1.71 7.16 3.88
CA VAL A 274 1.36 5.77 3.55
C VAL A 274 1.17 4.90 4.77
N PHE A 275 0.19 3.98 4.71
CA PHE A 275 0.10 2.78 5.54
C PHE A 275 -0.63 1.65 4.79
N PHE A 276 -0.78 0.47 5.39
CA PHE A 276 -1.26 -0.73 4.69
C PHE A 276 -2.49 -1.32 5.36
N PRO A 277 -3.72 -0.87 4.99
CA PRO A 277 -4.94 -1.52 5.42
C PRO A 277 -5.23 -2.79 4.61
N ASN A 278 -5.92 -3.73 5.24
CA ASN A 278 -6.55 -4.87 4.58
C ASN A 278 -8.07 -4.94 4.83
N SER A 279 -8.64 -3.92 5.46
CA SER A 279 -10.06 -3.83 5.78
C SER A 279 -10.56 -2.40 5.64
N PHE A 280 -11.71 -2.23 5.00
CA PHE A 280 -12.46 -0.99 4.89
C PHE A 280 -13.85 -1.19 5.47
N MET A 281 -14.25 -0.30 6.38
CA MET A 281 -15.57 -0.35 7.00
C MET A 281 -16.21 1.03 7.03
N GLN A 282 -17.50 1.11 6.75
CA GLN A 282 -18.29 2.33 6.85
C GLN A 282 -19.38 2.16 7.92
N SER A 283 -19.75 3.26 8.55
CA SER A 283 -20.86 3.33 9.49
C SER A 283 -21.44 4.73 9.56
N VAL A 284 -22.68 4.82 10.04
CA VAL A 284 -23.31 6.07 10.44
C VAL A 284 -23.25 6.21 11.96
N PRO A 285 -23.14 7.44 12.51
CA PRO A 285 -23.13 7.62 13.95
C PRO A 285 -24.48 7.29 14.57
N MET A 286 -24.44 6.78 15.78
CA MET A 286 -25.63 6.62 16.63
C MET A 286 -25.94 7.96 17.31
N GLY A 287 -26.67 8.85 16.61
CA GLY A 287 -26.99 10.20 17.06
C GLY A 287 -26.01 11.25 16.50
N THR A 288 -26.34 12.51 16.76
CA THR A 288 -25.64 13.69 16.24
C THR A 288 -24.80 14.41 17.30
N SER A 289 -24.66 13.84 18.50
CA SER A 289 -23.80 14.42 19.55
C SER A 289 -22.34 14.05 19.32
N ALA A 290 -21.43 14.87 19.81
CA ALA A 290 -20.00 14.59 19.74
C ALA A 290 -19.63 13.22 20.35
N ASP A 291 -20.21 12.90 21.52
CA ASP A 291 -19.98 11.60 22.18
C ASP A 291 -20.54 10.43 21.36
N GLY A 292 -21.70 10.60 20.73
CA GLY A 292 -22.30 9.58 19.85
C GLY A 292 -21.44 9.34 18.60
N ILE A 293 -20.87 10.39 18.02
CA ILE A 293 -19.94 10.30 16.89
C ILE A 293 -18.64 9.59 17.31
N ALA A 294 -18.03 10.00 18.43
CA ALA A 294 -16.81 9.40 18.96
C ALA A 294 -17.02 7.90 19.29
N GLN A 295 -18.15 7.56 19.93
CA GLN A 295 -18.49 6.17 20.25
C GLN A 295 -18.70 5.33 18.98
N SER A 296 -19.28 5.91 17.93
CA SER A 296 -19.47 5.21 16.65
C SER A 296 -18.15 4.92 15.96
N LEU A 297 -17.17 5.83 16.03
CA LEU A 297 -15.81 5.61 15.55
C LEU A 297 -15.10 4.53 16.36
N ALA A 298 -15.25 4.51 17.68
CA ALA A 298 -14.72 3.44 18.51
C ALA A 298 -15.34 2.08 18.16
N ASN A 299 -16.64 2.03 17.86
CA ASN A 299 -17.35 0.80 17.47
C ASN A 299 -16.93 0.27 16.10
N LEU A 300 -16.29 1.09 15.24
CA LEU A 300 -15.67 0.63 14.01
C LEU A 300 -14.42 -0.24 14.25
N GLN A 301 -14.07 -0.50 15.50
CA GLN A 301 -13.03 -1.40 15.96
C GLN A 301 -11.69 -1.14 15.26
N PRO A 302 -11.06 0.00 15.47
CA PRO A 302 -9.75 0.31 14.95
C PRO A 302 -8.69 -0.57 15.66
N TRP A 303 -8.48 -1.76 15.12
CA TRP A 303 -7.50 -2.72 15.61
C TRP A 303 -6.17 -2.52 14.91
N SER A 304 -5.08 -2.54 15.66
CA SER A 304 -3.76 -2.19 15.14
C SER A 304 -3.75 -0.78 14.52
N MET A 305 -2.86 -0.54 13.57
CA MET A 305 -2.85 0.71 12.85
C MET A 305 -4.14 0.90 12.05
N SER A 306 -4.74 2.05 12.22
CA SER A 306 -6.01 2.40 11.58
C SER A 306 -6.05 3.87 11.19
N CYS A 307 -6.78 4.14 10.10
CA CYS A 307 -7.14 5.50 9.72
C CYS A 307 -8.65 5.68 9.91
N LEU A 308 -9.01 6.64 10.73
CA LEU A 308 -10.39 7.08 10.95
C LEU A 308 -10.69 8.20 9.96
N ILE A 309 -11.65 8.00 9.08
CA ILE A 309 -12.12 9.01 8.12
C ILE A 309 -13.35 9.65 8.70
N VAL A 310 -13.24 10.93 9.00
CA VAL A 310 -14.31 11.76 9.60
C VAL A 310 -14.74 12.79 8.58
N ILE A 311 -16.03 12.87 8.28
CA ILE A 311 -16.53 13.88 7.35
C ILE A 311 -16.49 15.27 7.98
N PRO A 312 -16.41 16.37 7.19
CA PRO A 312 -16.28 17.74 7.70
C PRO A 312 -17.34 18.11 8.75
N SER A 313 -18.61 17.76 8.51
CA SER A 313 -19.70 18.08 9.46
C SER A 313 -19.52 17.41 10.83
N HIS A 314 -19.06 16.15 10.87
CA HIS A 314 -18.80 15.45 12.12
C HIS A 314 -17.54 15.98 12.82
N ALA A 315 -16.50 16.29 12.05
CA ALA A 315 -15.28 16.90 12.57
C ALA A 315 -15.63 18.25 13.26
N LYS A 316 -16.48 19.07 12.61
CA LYS A 316 -16.96 20.32 13.20
C LYS A 316 -17.74 20.11 14.50
N ILE A 317 -18.68 19.16 14.55
CA ILE A 317 -19.44 18.85 15.78
C ILE A 317 -18.51 18.43 16.92
N LEU A 318 -17.52 17.59 16.62
CA LEU A 318 -16.51 17.16 17.59
C LEU A 318 -15.69 18.36 18.09
N ALA A 319 -15.19 19.20 17.19
CA ALA A 319 -14.36 20.36 17.54
C ALA A 319 -15.15 21.40 18.33
N ASP A 320 -16.40 21.71 17.95
CA ASP A 320 -17.30 22.65 18.68
C ASP A 320 -17.56 22.16 20.11
N ALA A 321 -17.52 20.84 20.35
CA ALA A 321 -17.61 20.23 21.69
C ALA A 321 -16.24 20.10 22.40
N GLY A 322 -15.20 20.70 21.88
CA GLY A 322 -13.84 20.71 22.45
C GLY A 322 -13.05 19.41 22.27
N TRP A 323 -13.38 18.61 21.24
CA TRP A 323 -12.59 17.44 20.89
C TRP A 323 -11.43 17.83 19.95
N THR A 324 -10.22 17.44 20.34
CA THR A 324 -9.04 17.45 19.46
C THR A 324 -8.87 16.09 18.78
N LYS A 325 -8.06 16.00 17.74
CA LYS A 325 -7.66 14.71 17.13
C LYS A 325 -7.07 13.77 18.20
N GLU A 326 -6.20 14.27 19.06
CA GLU A 326 -5.57 13.47 20.11
C GLU A 326 -6.59 12.94 21.13
N ARG A 327 -7.52 13.79 21.60
CA ARG A 327 -8.61 13.34 22.48
C ARG A 327 -9.48 12.28 21.82
N LEU A 328 -9.77 12.42 20.52
CA LEU A 328 -10.55 11.44 19.77
C LEU A 328 -9.81 10.10 19.67
N LYS A 329 -8.52 10.11 19.31
CA LYS A 329 -7.68 8.92 19.27
C LYS A 329 -7.66 8.20 20.63
N GLN A 330 -7.42 8.94 21.70
CA GLN A 330 -7.41 8.41 23.06
C GLN A 330 -8.74 7.76 23.44
N PHE A 331 -9.86 8.45 23.17
CA PHE A 331 -11.19 7.93 23.44
C PHE A 331 -11.48 6.63 22.67
N VAL A 332 -11.12 6.60 21.39
CA VAL A 332 -11.30 5.42 20.53
C VAL A 332 -10.49 4.24 21.05
N LEU A 333 -9.24 4.46 21.48
CA LEU A 333 -8.42 3.42 22.10
C LEU A 333 -9.05 2.87 23.40
N GLU A 334 -9.60 3.72 24.23
CA GLU A 334 -10.18 3.33 25.51
C GLU A 334 -11.53 2.61 25.37
N ASN A 335 -12.32 2.94 24.33
CA ASN A 335 -13.70 2.52 24.20
C ASN A 335 -13.96 1.54 23.04
N ALA A 336 -12.95 1.16 22.27
CA ALA A 336 -13.12 0.17 21.20
C ALA A 336 -13.57 -1.19 21.77
N PRO A 337 -14.64 -1.82 21.21
CA PRO A 337 -15.16 -3.09 21.70
C PRO A 337 -14.11 -4.21 21.67
N GLY A 338 -14.21 -5.13 22.61
CA GLY A 338 -13.34 -6.28 22.71
C GLY A 338 -11.97 -6.00 23.34
N ARG A 339 -11.77 -4.79 23.90
CA ARG A 339 -10.56 -4.51 24.70
C ARG A 339 -10.58 -5.32 25.99
N ILE A 340 -9.52 -6.07 26.25
CA ILE A 340 -9.27 -6.62 27.57
C ILE A 340 -8.82 -5.44 28.45
N PRO A 341 -9.51 -5.10 29.53
CA PRO A 341 -9.09 -3.99 30.39
C PRO A 341 -7.65 -4.17 30.85
N ALA A 342 -6.90 -3.07 30.87
CA ALA A 342 -5.54 -3.08 31.39
C ALA A 342 -5.48 -3.73 32.79
N GLY A 343 -4.55 -4.69 32.99
CA GLY A 343 -4.43 -5.47 34.24
C GLY A 343 -5.17 -6.81 34.26
N LYS A 344 -6.03 -7.12 33.26
CA LYS A 344 -6.63 -8.46 33.10
C LYS A 344 -5.87 -9.35 32.11
N GLU A 345 -4.90 -8.80 31.40
CA GLU A 345 -4.06 -9.52 30.42
C GLU A 345 -3.26 -10.67 31.06
N GLN A 346 -2.88 -10.54 32.33
CA GLN A 346 -2.12 -11.54 33.06
C GLN A 346 -2.91 -12.83 33.39
N ASN A 347 -4.24 -12.79 33.29
CA ASN A 347 -5.12 -13.92 33.59
C ASN A 347 -5.77 -14.53 32.33
N ALA A 348 -5.50 -13.98 31.13
CA ALA A 348 -5.99 -14.54 29.89
C ALA A 348 -5.17 -15.81 29.56
N ASN A 349 -5.85 -16.90 29.18
CA ASN A 349 -5.15 -18.09 28.73
C ASN A 349 -4.52 -17.87 27.34
N ALA A 350 -3.53 -18.70 26.99
CA ALA A 350 -2.79 -18.55 25.74
C ALA A 350 -3.71 -18.55 24.49
N SER A 351 -4.82 -19.30 24.52
CA SER A 351 -5.80 -19.33 23.42
C SER A 351 -6.57 -18.01 23.30
N GLU A 352 -6.93 -17.38 24.40
CA GLU A 352 -7.59 -16.07 24.40
C GLU A 352 -6.65 -14.96 23.92
N VAL A 353 -5.38 -15.00 24.31
CA VAL A 353 -4.36 -14.05 23.84
C VAL A 353 -4.09 -14.22 22.36
N LEU A 354 -3.99 -15.47 21.86
CA LEU A 354 -3.76 -15.76 20.44
C LEU A 354 -4.98 -15.49 19.56
N SER A 355 -6.19 -15.59 20.11
CA SER A 355 -7.44 -15.28 19.40
C SER A 355 -7.85 -13.80 19.49
N ALA A 356 -7.27 -13.02 20.41
CA ALA A 356 -7.51 -11.60 20.50
C ALA A 356 -6.79 -10.89 19.33
N PRO A 357 -7.52 -10.14 18.49
CA PRO A 357 -6.85 -9.40 17.43
C PRO A 357 -5.88 -8.38 18.03
N PRO A 358 -4.70 -8.20 17.43
CA PRO A 358 -3.74 -7.18 17.86
C PRO A 358 -4.40 -5.81 17.77
N ARG A 359 -4.17 -4.97 18.77
CA ARG A 359 -4.83 -3.68 18.96
C ARG A 359 -3.84 -2.56 18.84
N ALA A 360 -4.33 -1.39 18.44
CA ALA A 360 -3.60 -0.15 18.62
C ALA A 360 -3.25 0.00 20.11
N SER A 361 -1.98 0.12 20.40
CA SER A 361 -1.46 0.21 21.76
C SER A 361 -1.33 1.65 22.26
N ASN A 362 -1.25 2.58 21.30
CA ASN A 362 -1.08 4.02 21.56
C ASN A 362 -1.71 4.85 20.43
N THR A 363 -1.81 6.16 20.64
CA THR A 363 -2.42 7.10 19.68
C THR A 363 -1.63 7.27 18.38
N GLU A 364 -0.34 6.95 18.37
CA GLU A 364 0.51 6.97 17.18
C GLU A 364 0.13 5.89 16.15
N GLU A 365 -0.58 4.86 16.56
CA GLU A 365 -1.12 3.82 15.68
C GLU A 365 -2.49 4.21 15.07
N LEU A 366 -3.03 5.36 15.44
CA LEU A 366 -4.27 5.91 14.90
C LEU A 366 -4.01 7.19 14.10
N MET A 367 -4.49 7.21 12.87
CA MET A 367 -4.57 8.40 12.02
C MET A 367 -6.01 8.89 11.99
N VAL A 368 -6.22 10.19 12.05
CA VAL A 368 -7.52 10.82 11.83
C VAL A 368 -7.41 11.74 10.63
N LEU A 369 -8.23 11.49 9.62
CA LEU A 369 -8.32 12.33 8.42
C LEU A 369 -9.73 12.92 8.31
N VAL A 370 -9.82 14.18 7.97
CA VAL A 370 -11.07 14.78 7.52
C VAL A 370 -11.15 14.60 6.01
N ALA A 371 -12.14 13.85 5.54
CA ALA A 371 -12.39 13.65 4.10
C ALA A 371 -13.85 13.23 3.86
N GLY A 372 -14.28 13.34 2.62
CA GLY A 372 -15.65 13.05 2.23
C GLY A 372 -16.53 14.30 2.15
N GLY A 373 -17.70 14.16 1.55
CA GLY A 373 -18.66 15.21 1.32
C GLY A 373 -19.74 15.31 2.41
N PRO A 374 -20.80 16.10 2.15
CA PRO A 374 -21.93 16.21 3.03
C PRO A 374 -22.66 14.88 3.20
N GLY A 375 -23.03 14.55 4.44
CA GLY A 375 -23.72 13.31 4.77
C GLY A 375 -23.51 12.89 6.21
N ALA A 376 -23.67 11.59 6.49
CA ALA A 376 -23.52 11.04 7.84
C ALA A 376 -22.55 9.84 7.91
N TRP A 377 -22.03 9.37 6.78
CA TRP A 377 -21.18 8.19 6.77
C TRP A 377 -19.75 8.51 7.17
N MET A 378 -19.22 7.71 8.07
CA MET A 378 -17.81 7.70 8.48
C MET A 378 -17.16 6.39 8.04
N ALA A 379 -15.86 6.33 8.00
CA ALA A 379 -15.16 5.11 7.65
C ALA A 379 -13.93 4.86 8.52
N THR A 380 -13.50 3.61 8.55
CA THR A 380 -12.18 3.24 9.02
C THR A 380 -11.49 2.31 8.02
N LEU A 381 -10.22 2.58 7.82
CA LEU A 381 -9.27 1.68 7.17
C LEU A 381 -8.45 1.01 8.27
N ARG A 382 -8.34 -0.32 8.26
CA ARG A 382 -7.69 -1.07 9.33
C ARG A 382 -6.63 -2.00 8.79
N SER A 383 -5.49 -2.08 9.50
CA SER A 383 -4.45 -3.09 9.27
C SER A 383 -4.66 -4.24 10.26
N VAL A 384 -5.42 -5.25 9.86
CA VAL A 384 -5.71 -6.42 10.71
C VAL A 384 -4.63 -7.47 10.50
N GLY A 385 -4.01 -7.97 11.58
CA GLY A 385 -2.99 -9.02 11.50
C GLY A 385 -1.67 -8.72 12.22
N GLY A 386 -1.57 -7.59 12.93
CA GLY A 386 -0.61 -7.39 14.00
C GLY A 386 0.85 -7.17 13.63
N ILE A 387 1.14 -6.79 12.40
CA ILE A 387 2.51 -6.40 12.02
C ILE A 387 2.74 -4.96 12.46
N GLN A 388 3.66 -4.76 13.40
CA GLN A 388 4.08 -3.41 13.79
C GLN A 388 4.73 -2.71 12.61
N ASN A 389 4.22 -1.54 12.28
CA ASN A 389 4.76 -0.63 11.29
C ASN A 389 4.53 0.82 11.74
N SER A 390 4.83 1.79 10.89
CA SER A 390 4.57 3.20 11.17
C SER A 390 3.93 3.86 9.96
N PHE A 391 3.09 4.85 10.20
CA PHE A 391 2.73 5.81 9.15
C PHE A 391 4.00 6.51 8.69
N VAL A 392 4.29 6.45 7.40
CA VAL A 392 5.45 7.11 6.82
C VAL A 392 5.00 8.25 5.94
N THR A 393 5.51 9.43 6.22
CA THR A 393 5.22 10.65 5.45
C THR A 393 6.46 11.08 4.69
N LYS A 394 6.31 11.36 3.40
CA LYS A 394 7.36 11.92 2.53
C LYS A 394 6.89 13.25 1.98
N LYS A 395 7.84 14.18 1.84
CA LYS A 395 7.61 15.43 1.11
C LYS A 395 7.51 15.14 -0.38
N ILE A 396 6.61 15.81 -1.07
CA ILE A 396 6.48 15.77 -2.52
C ILE A 396 7.25 16.95 -3.08
N GLU A 397 8.36 16.69 -3.74
CA GLU A 397 9.21 17.72 -4.35
C GLU A 397 8.71 18.04 -5.76
N LEU A 398 8.36 19.29 -5.99
CA LEU A 398 7.81 19.75 -7.28
C LEU A 398 8.93 20.13 -8.25
N PRO A 399 8.78 19.88 -9.56
CA PRO A 399 9.74 20.31 -10.56
C PRO A 399 9.70 21.85 -10.74
N ARG A 400 10.79 22.41 -11.24
CA ARG A 400 10.91 23.87 -11.44
C ARG A 400 9.84 24.47 -12.35
N ASN A 401 9.34 23.70 -13.32
CA ASN A 401 8.28 24.15 -14.23
C ASN A 401 6.87 23.73 -13.76
N TRP A 402 6.64 23.60 -12.45
CA TRP A 402 5.38 23.12 -11.91
C TRP A 402 4.16 23.90 -12.41
N GLU A 403 4.20 25.24 -12.32
CA GLU A 403 3.09 26.09 -12.76
C GLU A 403 2.74 25.90 -14.25
N GLY A 404 3.77 25.71 -15.09
CA GLY A 404 3.57 25.42 -16.53
C GLY A 404 2.87 24.09 -16.77
N LEU A 405 3.23 23.06 -15.98
CA LEU A 405 2.60 21.75 -16.05
C LEU A 405 1.15 21.80 -15.55
N VAL A 406 0.91 22.42 -14.41
CA VAL A 406 -0.45 22.60 -13.88
C VAL A 406 -1.33 23.32 -14.89
N LYS A 407 -0.84 24.42 -15.49
CA LYS A 407 -1.58 25.15 -16.54
C LYS A 407 -1.92 24.27 -17.75
N LYS A 408 -1.03 23.36 -18.15
CA LYS A 408 -1.23 22.45 -19.29
C LYS A 408 -2.31 21.40 -18.99
N TYR A 409 -2.35 20.86 -17.78
CA TYR A 409 -3.17 19.66 -17.46
C TYR A 409 -4.40 19.93 -16.58
N ARG A 410 -4.53 21.13 -15.98
CA ARG A 410 -5.62 21.44 -15.03
C ARG A 410 -7.04 21.29 -15.55
N ASN A 411 -7.24 21.33 -16.88
CA ASN A 411 -8.57 21.19 -17.47
C ASN A 411 -8.94 19.75 -17.80
N ILE A 412 -8.08 18.78 -17.45
CA ILE A 412 -8.35 17.35 -17.66
C ILE A 412 -9.11 16.84 -16.43
N VAL A 413 -10.37 17.25 -16.31
CA VAL A 413 -11.29 16.89 -15.24
C VAL A 413 -12.64 16.47 -15.81
N PRO A 414 -13.43 15.66 -15.10
CA PRO A 414 -14.79 15.31 -15.54
C PRO A 414 -15.67 16.55 -15.63
N VAL A 415 -16.59 16.59 -16.62
CA VAL A 415 -17.50 17.74 -16.83
C VAL A 415 -18.45 18.01 -15.67
N TYR A 416 -18.65 17.05 -14.80
CA TYR A 416 -19.48 17.17 -13.60
C TYR A 416 -18.68 17.52 -12.32
N ALA A 417 -17.35 17.64 -12.43
CA ALA A 417 -16.53 17.98 -11.29
C ALA A 417 -16.53 19.49 -11.05
N GLU A 418 -16.86 19.88 -9.84
CA GLU A 418 -16.67 21.21 -9.31
C GLU A 418 -15.49 21.15 -8.31
N TYR A 419 -14.32 21.57 -8.77
CA TYR A 419 -13.08 21.60 -7.95
C TYR A 419 -12.71 23.02 -7.56
#